data_87f2af94bfbfe278bda151d2a2d960a2
#
_entry.id   87f2af94bfbfe278bda151d2a2d960a2
#
_cell.length_a   1.000
_cell.length_b   1.000
_cell.length_c   1.000
_cell.angle_alpha   90.00
_cell.angle_beta   90.00
_cell.angle_gamma   90.00
#
_symmetry.space_group_name_H-M   'P 1'
#
loop_
_entity.id
_entity.type
_entity.pdbx_description
1 polymer ?
#
loop_
_entity_poly.entity_id
_entity_poly.type
_entity_poly.pdbx_seq_one_letter_code
_entity_poly.pdbx_strand_id
1 'polypeptide(L)'
;MKNLSALCVALLGINLSLNADDFAKAKANNWHHWRGPDANGVASSAKPPTHWSEKKNLRWKAPVEGFGTSTPIVWGNKVFLLTAINTGKVDPSLPRPEDQPKRVFDITHPNTT
;
A
#
# COMPACT_ATOMS: atom_id res chain seq x y z
N MET A 1 -32.37 -34.22 22.82
CA MET A 1 -31.44 -33.09 23.10
C MET A 1 -30.01 -33.26 22.54
N LYS A 2 -29.67 -34.42 21.93
CA LYS A 2 -28.31 -34.66 21.37
C LYS A 2 -28.06 -34.04 19.96
N ASN A 3 -29.12 -33.68 19.25
CA ASN A 3 -28.98 -33.21 17.85
C ASN A 3 -28.89 -31.70 17.68
N LEU A 4 -29.19 -30.92 18.72
CA LEU A 4 -29.14 -29.45 18.65
C LEU A 4 -27.72 -28.91 18.70
N SER A 5 -26.83 -29.58 19.46
CA SER A 5 -25.43 -29.19 19.57
C SER A 5 -24.63 -29.44 18.28
N ALA A 6 -24.96 -30.53 17.56
CA ALA A 6 -24.32 -30.85 16.28
C ALA A 6 -24.70 -29.85 15.17
N LEU A 7 -25.95 -29.36 15.19
CA LEU A 7 -26.42 -28.37 14.22
C LEU A 7 -25.78 -27.00 14.42
N CYS A 8 -25.56 -26.59 15.67
CA CYS A 8 -24.88 -25.32 15.96
C CYS A 8 -23.40 -25.30 15.52
N VAL A 9 -22.68 -26.41 15.66
CA VAL A 9 -21.29 -26.53 15.23
C VAL A 9 -21.18 -26.47 13.69
N ALA A 10 -22.11 -27.10 12.98
CA ALA A 10 -22.13 -27.05 11.51
C ALA A 10 -22.41 -25.64 10.97
N LEU A 11 -23.30 -24.89 11.63
CA LEU A 11 -23.61 -23.50 11.23
C LEU A 11 -22.45 -22.51 11.50
N LEU A 12 -21.65 -22.70 12.55
CA LEU A 12 -20.47 -21.89 12.81
C LEU A 12 -19.36 -22.14 11.78
N GLY A 13 -19.21 -23.36 11.30
CA GLY A 13 -18.17 -23.70 10.30
C GLY A 13 -18.42 -23.09 8.93
N ILE A 14 -19.66 -22.89 8.52
CA ILE A 14 -20.04 -22.36 7.21
C ILE A 14 -19.71 -20.85 7.11
N ASN A 15 -19.87 -20.11 8.20
CA ASN A 15 -19.62 -18.66 8.18
C ASN A 15 -18.13 -18.26 8.08
N LEU A 16 -17.22 -19.10 8.55
CA LEU A 16 -15.78 -18.84 8.49
C LEU A 16 -15.20 -19.00 7.07
N SER A 17 -15.77 -19.89 6.27
CA SER A 17 -15.32 -20.15 4.89
C SER A 17 -15.66 -19.00 3.93
N LEU A 18 -16.82 -18.37 4.10
CA LEU A 18 -17.28 -17.27 3.25
C LEU A 18 -16.38 -16.02 3.37
N ASN A 19 -15.89 -15.72 4.58
CA ASN A 19 -15.04 -14.56 4.82
C ASN A 19 -13.62 -14.73 4.22
N ALA A 20 -13.09 -15.93 4.18
CA ALA A 20 -11.76 -16.20 3.62
C ALA A 20 -11.74 -16.05 2.09
N ASP A 21 -12.77 -16.53 1.40
CA ASP A 21 -12.90 -16.42 -0.05
C ASP A 21 -13.10 -14.96 -0.49
N ASP A 22 -13.87 -14.17 0.25
CA ASP A 22 -14.08 -12.77 -0.04
C ASP A 22 -12.79 -11.95 0.14
N PHE A 23 -11.99 -12.27 1.15
CA PHE A 23 -10.70 -11.61 1.35
C PHE A 23 -9.71 -11.98 0.26
N ALA A 24 -9.60 -13.26 -0.12
CA ALA A 24 -8.72 -13.71 -1.20
C ALA A 24 -9.08 -13.04 -2.54
N LYS A 25 -10.37 -12.94 -2.85
CA LYS A 25 -10.86 -12.24 -4.03
C LYS A 25 -10.59 -10.74 -3.98
N ALA A 26 -10.80 -10.10 -2.83
CA ALA A 26 -10.49 -8.69 -2.64
C ALA A 26 -8.99 -8.44 -2.83
N LYS A 27 -8.13 -9.28 -2.27
CA LYS A 27 -6.67 -9.21 -2.42
C LYS A 27 -6.25 -9.30 -3.89
N ALA A 28 -6.81 -10.23 -4.67
CA ALA A 28 -6.48 -10.40 -6.08
C ALA A 28 -6.91 -9.20 -6.95
N ASN A 29 -7.95 -8.47 -6.54
CA ASN A 29 -8.48 -7.32 -7.28
C ASN A 29 -7.94 -5.96 -6.84
N ASN A 30 -6.97 -5.93 -5.92
CA ASN A 30 -6.41 -4.69 -5.39
C ASN A 30 -4.89 -4.62 -5.57
N TRP A 31 -4.35 -3.41 -5.74
CA TRP A 31 -2.91 -3.17 -5.75
C TRP A 31 -2.39 -3.04 -4.31
N HIS A 32 -2.47 -4.14 -3.54
CA HIS A 32 -2.23 -4.18 -2.11
C HIS A 32 -0.75 -4.32 -1.72
N HIS A 33 0.13 -4.46 -2.70
CA HIS A 33 1.55 -4.68 -2.51
C HIS A 33 2.35 -3.79 -3.47
N TRP A 34 3.60 -3.45 -3.16
CA TRP A 34 4.43 -2.53 -3.97
C TRP A 34 4.60 -2.98 -5.44
N ARG A 35 4.48 -4.26 -5.72
CA ARG A 35 4.50 -4.84 -7.06
C ARG A 35 3.17 -5.44 -7.50
N GLY A 36 2.09 -5.02 -6.87
CA GLY A 36 0.73 -5.45 -7.23
C GLY A 36 0.34 -6.81 -6.68
N PRO A 37 -0.84 -7.32 -7.05
CA PRO A 37 -1.42 -8.53 -6.46
C PRO A 37 -0.55 -9.77 -6.62
N ASP A 38 0.17 -9.90 -7.73
CA ASP A 38 1.02 -11.06 -8.05
C ASP A 38 2.50 -10.79 -7.80
N ALA A 39 2.85 -9.68 -7.15
CA ALA A 39 4.23 -9.26 -6.84
C ALA A 39 5.18 -9.16 -8.07
N ASN A 40 4.64 -9.09 -9.29
CA ASN A 40 5.38 -9.06 -10.54
C ASN A 40 5.36 -7.71 -11.26
N GLY A 41 4.61 -6.72 -10.74
CA GLY A 41 4.44 -5.39 -11.33
C GLY A 41 3.36 -5.33 -12.41
N VAL A 42 2.59 -6.38 -12.60
CA VAL A 42 1.56 -6.48 -13.63
C VAL A 42 0.17 -6.48 -12.98
N ALA A 43 -0.76 -5.76 -13.57
CA ALA A 43 -2.19 -5.82 -13.26
C ALA A 43 -2.90 -6.44 -14.47
N SER A 44 -2.97 -7.75 -14.53
CA SER A 44 -3.44 -8.51 -15.70
C SER A 44 -4.88 -8.17 -16.13
N SER A 45 -5.71 -7.75 -15.18
CA SER A 45 -7.10 -7.33 -15.43
C SER A 45 -7.26 -5.83 -15.72
N ALA A 46 -6.22 -5.02 -15.54
CA ALA A 46 -6.29 -3.59 -15.75
C ALA A 46 -6.16 -3.20 -17.21
N LYS A 47 -6.87 -2.15 -17.59
CA LYS A 47 -6.79 -1.52 -18.91
C LYS A 47 -6.45 -0.03 -18.74
N PRO A 48 -5.22 0.31 -18.33
CA PRO A 48 -4.82 1.70 -18.16
C PRO A 48 -4.78 2.41 -19.52
N PRO A 49 -5.03 3.72 -19.55
CA PRO A 49 -4.84 4.50 -20.77
C PRO A 49 -3.35 4.53 -21.13
N THR A 50 -3.07 4.38 -22.43
CA THR A 50 -1.69 4.45 -22.96
C THR A 50 -1.21 5.88 -23.21
N HIS A 51 -2.16 6.82 -23.26
CA HIS A 51 -1.88 8.25 -23.44
C HIS A 51 -2.60 9.04 -22.36
N TRP A 52 -1.88 9.88 -21.64
CA TRP A 52 -2.43 10.73 -20.59
C TRP A 52 -1.68 12.06 -20.50
N SER A 53 -2.38 13.08 -20.06
CA SER A 53 -1.87 14.42 -19.78
C SER A 53 -2.74 15.09 -18.72
N GLU A 54 -2.39 16.28 -18.30
CA GLU A 54 -3.23 17.04 -17.34
C GLU A 54 -4.66 17.33 -17.86
N LYS A 55 -4.87 17.25 -19.17
CA LYS A 55 -6.18 17.48 -19.82
C LYS A 55 -6.82 16.20 -20.37
N LYS A 56 -6.13 15.07 -20.32
CA LYS A 56 -6.60 13.82 -20.91
C LYS A 56 -6.31 12.64 -20.00
N ASN A 57 -7.36 11.89 -19.69
CA ASN A 57 -7.29 10.68 -18.87
C ASN A 57 -6.83 10.91 -17.40
N LEU A 58 -6.81 12.15 -16.92
CA LEU A 58 -6.63 12.50 -15.52
C LEU A 58 -7.99 12.61 -14.85
N ARG A 59 -8.28 11.77 -13.87
CA ARG A 59 -9.56 11.80 -13.12
C ARG A 59 -9.53 12.73 -11.92
N TRP A 60 -8.42 12.80 -11.24
CA TRP A 60 -8.20 13.66 -10.07
C TRP A 60 -6.70 13.83 -9.81
N LYS A 61 -6.37 14.88 -9.08
CA LYS A 61 -5.04 15.20 -8.58
C LYS A 61 -5.18 15.69 -7.16
N ALA A 62 -4.41 15.14 -6.24
CA ALA A 62 -4.43 15.54 -4.84
C ALA A 62 -3.03 15.98 -4.42
N PRO A 63 -2.88 17.13 -3.75
CA PRO A 63 -1.61 17.51 -3.14
C PRO A 63 -1.33 16.58 -1.95
N VAL A 64 -0.07 16.23 -1.78
CA VAL A 64 0.42 15.45 -0.63
C VAL A 64 1.58 16.22 -0.02
N GLU A 65 1.46 16.55 1.25
CA GLU A 65 2.51 17.24 1.99
C GLU A 65 3.66 16.31 2.34
N GLY A 66 4.87 16.89 2.47
CA GLY A 66 6.06 16.18 2.91
C GLY A 66 6.86 15.55 1.78
N PHE A 67 7.76 14.67 2.17
CA PHE A 67 8.69 13.97 1.30
C PHE A 67 8.57 12.47 1.52
N GLY A 68 8.81 11.68 0.50
CA GLY A 68 8.81 10.24 0.66
C GLY A 68 9.04 9.50 -0.66
N THR A 69 9.54 8.30 -0.52
CA THR A 69 9.77 7.35 -1.61
C THR A 69 8.89 6.12 -1.47
N SER A 70 7.80 6.25 -0.68
CA SER A 70 6.88 5.13 -0.49
C SER A 70 6.13 4.80 -1.77
N THR A 71 5.96 3.53 -2.04
CA THR A 71 5.09 3.09 -3.12
C THR A 71 3.64 3.13 -2.66
N PRO A 72 2.75 3.81 -3.38
CA PRO A 72 1.33 3.78 -3.06
C PRO A 72 0.75 2.37 -3.16
N ILE A 73 -0.12 2.01 -2.23
CA ILE A 73 -0.94 0.81 -2.33
C ILE A 73 -2.41 1.20 -2.42
N VAL A 74 -3.21 0.37 -3.08
CA VAL A 74 -4.62 0.63 -3.31
C VAL A 74 -5.45 -0.52 -2.75
N TRP A 75 -6.47 -0.19 -1.99
CA TRP A 75 -7.46 -1.14 -1.49
C TRP A 75 -8.87 -0.56 -1.61
N GLY A 76 -9.70 -1.18 -2.42
CA GLY A 76 -11.03 -0.68 -2.74
C GLY A 76 -10.96 0.71 -3.39
N ASN A 77 -11.54 1.69 -2.73
CA ASN A 77 -11.54 3.08 -3.17
C ASN A 77 -10.52 3.96 -2.44
N LYS A 78 -9.57 3.36 -1.72
CA LYS A 78 -8.57 4.08 -0.92
C LYS A 78 -7.18 3.89 -1.49
N VAL A 79 -6.39 4.96 -1.49
CA VAL A 79 -4.95 4.96 -1.76
C VAL A 79 -4.23 5.25 -0.46
N PHE A 80 -3.26 4.42 -0.12
CA PHE A 80 -2.42 4.58 1.06
C PHE A 80 -1.01 4.98 0.60
N LEU A 81 -0.51 6.03 1.19
CA LEU A 81 0.79 6.62 0.89
C LEU A 81 1.44 7.06 2.20
N LEU A 82 2.74 6.88 2.33
CA LEU A 82 3.52 7.37 3.46
C LEU A 82 4.35 8.57 3.02
N THR A 83 4.33 9.63 3.83
CA THR A 83 5.17 10.81 3.67
C THR A 83 5.82 11.18 4.99
N ALA A 84 6.96 11.85 4.94
CA ALA A 84 7.62 12.43 6.08
C ALA A 84 7.45 13.95 6.04
N ILE A 85 6.90 14.51 7.12
CA ILE A 85 6.75 15.96 7.27
C ILE A 85 7.83 16.43 8.23
N ASN A 86 8.64 17.39 7.79
CA ASN A 86 9.64 17.99 8.66
C ASN A 86 8.95 18.88 9.70
N THR A 87 8.98 18.45 10.95
CA THR A 87 8.38 19.20 12.07
C THR A 87 9.32 20.24 12.68
N GLY A 88 10.59 20.28 12.24
CA GLY A 88 11.64 21.09 12.86
C GLY A 88 12.06 20.61 14.26
N LYS A 89 11.46 19.54 14.79
CA LYS A 89 11.81 18.97 16.08
C LYS A 89 12.87 17.91 15.90
N VAL A 90 13.94 18.03 16.68
CA VAL A 90 15.01 17.02 16.75
C VAL A 90 14.83 16.24 18.03
N ASP A 91 14.77 14.92 17.94
CA ASP A 91 14.81 14.06 19.11
C ASP A 91 16.29 13.85 19.52
N PRO A 92 16.68 14.33 20.70
CA PRO A 92 18.08 14.24 21.13
C PRO A 92 18.54 12.82 21.46
N SER A 93 17.61 11.87 21.58
CA SER A 93 17.92 10.46 21.83
C SER A 93 18.28 9.68 20.56
N LEU A 94 17.99 10.23 19.39
CA LEU A 94 18.30 9.60 18.11
C LEU A 94 19.72 9.95 17.65
N PRO A 95 20.45 9.00 17.02
CA PRO A 95 21.73 9.29 16.42
C PRO A 95 21.61 10.40 15.36
N ARG A 96 22.53 11.36 15.41
CA ARG A 96 22.59 12.43 14.39
C ARG A 96 22.97 11.85 13.02
N PRO A 97 22.61 12.51 11.92
CA PRO A 97 23.00 12.07 10.59
C PRO A 97 24.51 11.87 10.42
N GLU A 98 25.33 12.69 11.08
CA GLU A 98 26.80 12.60 11.09
C GLU A 98 27.33 11.36 11.83
N ASP A 99 26.56 10.81 12.78
CA ASP A 99 26.92 9.63 13.58
C ASP A 99 26.47 8.33 12.91
N GLN A 100 25.74 8.42 11.82
CA GLN A 100 25.27 7.23 11.10
C GLN A 100 26.39 6.69 10.19
N PRO A 101 26.52 5.36 10.09
CA PRO A 101 27.48 4.77 9.18
C PRO A 101 27.17 5.27 7.73
N LYS A 102 28.20 5.74 7.05
CA LYS A 102 28.09 6.15 5.65
C LYS A 102 27.49 5.00 4.84
N ARG A 103 26.39 5.28 4.12
CA ARG A 103 25.81 4.29 3.23
C ARG A 103 26.82 3.93 2.15
N VAL A 104 26.88 2.67 1.76
CA VAL A 104 27.78 2.15 0.72
C VAL A 104 27.52 2.81 -0.64
N PHE A 105 26.36 3.43 -0.81
CA PHE A 105 25.99 4.20 -2.00
C PHE A 105 25.63 5.61 -1.56
N ASP A 106 26.62 6.50 -1.57
CA ASP A 106 26.42 7.94 -1.50
C ASP A 106 26.00 8.40 -2.90
N ILE A 107 24.67 8.39 -3.14
CA ILE A 107 24.09 8.99 -4.33
C ILE A 107 24.05 10.50 -4.06
N THR A 108 25.14 11.16 -4.35
CA THR A 108 25.15 12.61 -4.45
C THR A 108 24.28 13.01 -5.64
N HIS A 109 23.10 13.55 -5.35
CA HIS A 109 22.28 14.17 -6.39
C HIS A 109 22.99 15.46 -6.83
N PRO A 110 23.38 15.59 -8.09
CA PRO A 110 24.19 16.74 -8.56
C PRO A 110 23.43 18.07 -8.63
N ASN A 111 22.20 18.16 -8.13
CA ASN A 111 21.33 19.34 -8.28
C ASN A 111 20.79 19.88 -6.95
N THR A 112 21.56 19.87 -5.89
CA THR A 112 21.26 20.67 -4.69
C THR A 112 22.21 21.86 -4.61
N THR A 113 22.01 22.83 -5.48
CA THR A 113 22.44 24.23 -5.31
C THR A 113 21.21 25.09 -5.29
#